data_bfd90698151cbc9ceedaa015d431a4d5
#
_entry.id   bfd90698151cbc9ceedaa015d431a4d5
#
_cell.length_a   1.000
_cell.length_b   1.000
_cell.length_c   1.000
_cell.angle_alpha   90.00
_cell.angle_beta   90.00
_cell.angle_gamma   90.00
#
_symmetry.space_group_name_H-M   'P 1'
#
loop_
_entity.id
_entity.type
_entity.pdbx_description
1 polymer ?
#
loop_
_entity_poly.entity_id
_entity_poly.type
_entity_poly.pdbx_seq_one_letter_code
_entity_poly.pdbx_strand_id
1 'polypeptide(L)'
;MKNRYTGSLMSPFIVLGRRLTSKYSLSELAISSLLLLAVIVLGIGYLSQSLLTGQSTILMINGSTSYSRDDISIQLDLFAAMDPNPITSRSIGNFLEFLIESEALRLVGFEKYGGLTEEEIQSAIVKRFALPLNQSRQEFALAYAELLSNQSVTKTELELVISGLVYRDKLVADIRNEIPTSSLGYRLDAIFDSPRRVELLLAAIESGKVFPVASDDLGMEIVPASDSGEFWVPDIELRYRFSDEVVAWVESAQEEEVSGVFSLEGIDENQGIYRVSLIKEIGLSDKSIDFLAGERFQELIKKSRTAISAVSELSSEDRDWLISETALQLR
;
A
#
# COMPACT_ATOMS: atom_id res chain seq x y z
N MET A 1 30.51 24.55 76.01
CA MET A 1 29.86 25.88 75.78
C MET A 1 28.89 25.75 74.63
N LYS A 2 27.60 25.89 74.90
CA LYS A 2 26.48 25.89 73.99
C LYS A 2 26.40 27.22 73.24
N ASN A 3 26.19 27.22 71.95
CA ASN A 3 25.39 28.27 71.32
C ASN A 3 24.57 27.68 70.11
N ARG A 4 23.28 27.63 70.33
CA ARG A 4 22.28 27.39 69.34
C ARG A 4 22.00 28.68 68.55
N TYR A 5 22.10 28.64 67.20
CA TYR A 5 21.46 29.64 66.36
C TYR A 5 20.27 28.96 65.64
N THR A 6 19.08 29.28 66.14
CA THR A 6 17.84 29.05 65.42
C THR A 6 17.56 30.28 64.59
N GLY A 7 17.97 30.24 63.32
CA GLY A 7 17.55 31.22 62.31
C GLY A 7 16.29 30.72 61.64
N SER A 8 15.17 31.34 61.97
CA SER A 8 13.87 31.14 61.26
C SER A 8 13.99 31.65 59.83
N LEU A 9 14.01 30.76 58.83
CA LEU A 9 13.82 31.08 57.43
C LEU A 9 12.37 31.49 57.24
N MET A 10 12.01 32.74 57.38
CA MET A 10 10.73 33.28 56.88
C MET A 10 10.71 33.16 55.36
N SER A 11 9.78 32.38 54.86
CA SER A 11 9.55 32.13 53.45
C SER A 11 9.40 33.45 52.68
N PRO A 12 10.13 33.66 51.58
CA PRO A 12 10.06 34.90 50.75
C PRO A 12 8.65 35.20 50.22
N PHE A 13 7.78 34.22 50.22
CA PHE A 13 6.37 34.37 49.77
C PHE A 13 5.54 35.24 50.74
N ILE A 14 5.83 35.25 52.02
CA ILE A 14 5.09 36.07 53.01
C ILE A 14 5.40 37.57 52.86
N VAL A 15 6.61 37.88 52.42
CA VAL A 15 7.04 39.29 52.23
C VAL A 15 6.46 39.87 50.93
N LEU A 16 6.30 39.07 49.89
CA LEU A 16 5.68 39.47 48.61
C LEU A 16 4.18 39.75 48.77
N GLY A 17 3.46 38.91 49.52
CA GLY A 17 2.03 39.05 49.77
C GLY A 17 1.67 40.34 50.51
N ARG A 18 2.54 40.79 51.50
CA ARG A 18 2.30 42.03 52.23
C ARG A 18 2.54 43.33 51.45
N ARG A 19 3.38 43.32 50.41
CA ARG A 19 3.59 44.50 49.55
C ARG A 19 2.51 44.67 48.49
N LEU A 20 1.86 43.61 48.02
CA LEU A 20 0.79 43.65 47.03
C LEU A 20 -0.54 44.13 47.65
N THR A 21 -0.84 43.74 48.91
CA THR A 21 -2.10 44.13 49.58
C THR A 21 -2.17 45.57 49.99
N SER A 22 -1.05 46.34 49.95
CA SER A 22 -1.08 47.76 50.29
C SER A 22 -1.41 48.71 49.13
N LYS A 23 -1.42 48.22 47.89
CA LYS A 23 -1.67 49.03 46.69
C LYS A 23 -2.98 48.71 45.97
N TYR A 24 -3.55 47.52 46.15
CA TYR A 24 -4.76 47.07 45.45
C TYR A 24 -5.83 46.65 46.46
N SER A 25 -7.08 46.91 46.10
CA SER A 25 -8.19 46.43 46.92
C SER A 25 -8.26 44.89 46.85
N LEU A 26 -8.79 44.28 47.93
CA LEU A 26 -8.96 42.82 47.97
C LEU A 26 -9.78 42.27 46.78
N SER A 27 -10.72 43.07 46.25
CA SER A 27 -11.51 42.74 45.07
C SER A 27 -10.68 42.77 43.79
N GLU A 28 -9.76 43.72 43.62
CA GLU A 28 -8.88 43.77 42.44
C GLU A 28 -7.87 42.64 42.43
N LEU A 29 -7.35 42.24 43.58
CA LEU A 29 -6.49 41.06 43.69
C LEU A 29 -7.24 39.76 43.42
N ALA A 30 -8.49 39.64 43.84
CA ALA A 30 -9.34 38.48 43.55
C ALA A 30 -9.66 38.38 42.05
N ILE A 31 -10.00 39.50 41.40
CA ILE A 31 -10.27 39.54 39.94
C ILE A 31 -9.01 39.21 39.13
N SER A 32 -7.87 39.80 39.52
CA SER A 32 -6.60 39.52 38.83
C SER A 32 -6.13 38.08 38.98
N SER A 33 -6.33 37.46 40.15
CA SER A 33 -6.02 36.05 40.36
C SER A 33 -6.95 35.11 39.59
N LEU A 34 -8.23 35.46 39.46
CA LEU A 34 -9.23 34.71 38.71
C LEU A 34 -8.95 34.79 37.20
N LEU A 35 -8.57 35.96 36.69
CA LEU A 35 -8.13 36.12 35.29
C LEU A 35 -6.85 35.37 35.01
N LEU A 36 -5.86 35.39 35.89
CA LEU A 36 -4.63 34.61 35.72
C LEU A 36 -4.94 33.12 35.70
N LEU A 37 -5.80 32.64 36.60
CA LEU A 37 -6.24 31.24 36.64
C LEU A 37 -6.99 30.83 35.37
N ALA A 38 -7.84 31.68 34.84
CA ALA A 38 -8.54 31.45 33.58
C ALA A 38 -7.56 31.35 32.39
N VAL A 39 -6.56 32.23 32.30
CA VAL A 39 -5.51 32.20 31.29
C VAL A 39 -4.67 30.92 31.38
N ILE A 40 -4.33 30.50 32.61
CA ILE A 40 -3.58 29.25 32.86
C ILE A 40 -4.43 28.03 32.43
N VAL A 41 -5.72 27.98 32.80
CA VAL A 41 -6.60 26.89 32.43
C VAL A 41 -6.83 26.83 30.92
N LEU A 42 -7.04 27.97 30.26
CA LEU A 42 -7.15 28.04 28.81
C LEU A 42 -5.83 27.68 28.12
N GLY A 43 -4.69 28.14 28.66
CA GLY A 43 -3.36 27.77 28.14
C GLY A 43 -3.06 26.28 28.28
N ILE A 44 -3.38 25.69 29.42
CA ILE A 44 -3.22 24.25 29.65
C ILE A 44 -4.22 23.48 28.76
N GLY A 45 -5.46 23.94 28.65
CA GLY A 45 -6.47 23.35 27.76
C GLY A 45 -6.03 23.34 26.30
N TYR A 46 -5.53 24.48 25.82
CA TYR A 46 -5.01 24.62 24.46
C TYR A 46 -3.76 23.74 24.21
N LEU A 47 -2.79 23.78 25.13
CA LEU A 47 -1.60 22.93 25.06
C LEU A 47 -1.93 21.45 25.15
N SER A 48 -2.85 21.05 26.05
CA SER A 48 -3.26 19.65 26.15
C SER A 48 -4.01 19.18 24.90
N GLN A 49 -4.83 20.04 24.31
CA GLN A 49 -5.56 19.71 23.09
C GLN A 49 -4.60 19.61 21.88
N SER A 50 -3.62 20.51 21.75
CA SER A 50 -2.62 20.43 20.69
C SER A 50 -1.65 19.25 20.84
N LEU A 51 -1.28 18.92 22.08
CA LEU A 51 -0.42 17.77 22.37
C LEU A 51 -1.18 16.43 22.26
N LEU A 52 -2.47 16.40 22.62
CA LEU A 52 -3.28 15.19 22.54
C LEU A 52 -3.77 14.90 21.11
N THR A 53 -4.04 15.92 20.29
CA THR A 53 -4.44 15.72 18.89
C THR A 53 -3.30 15.21 18.01
N GLY A 54 -2.04 15.61 18.27
CA GLY A 54 -0.87 15.05 17.59
C GLY A 54 -0.53 13.62 18.01
N GLN A 55 -1.00 13.19 19.20
CA GLN A 55 -0.72 11.84 19.75
C GLN A 55 -1.89 10.84 19.60
N SER A 56 -3.02 11.26 19.03
CA SER A 56 -4.11 10.30 18.76
C SER A 56 -3.65 9.26 17.75
N THR A 57 -3.72 8.00 18.11
CA THR A 57 -3.42 6.88 17.21
C THR A 57 -4.51 6.80 16.14
N ILE A 58 -4.14 7.00 14.89
CA ILE A 58 -5.05 6.89 13.74
C ILE A 58 -5.05 5.48 13.17
N LEU A 59 -3.89 4.84 13.15
CA LEU A 59 -3.71 3.49 12.64
C LEU A 59 -2.88 2.67 13.62
N MET A 60 -3.36 1.51 13.98
CA MET A 60 -2.62 0.54 14.80
C MET A 60 -2.52 -0.78 14.04
N ILE A 61 -1.31 -1.31 13.93
CA ILE A 61 -1.01 -2.57 13.24
C ILE A 61 -0.49 -3.57 14.27
N ASN A 62 -1.11 -4.73 14.35
CA ASN A 62 -0.78 -5.82 15.29
C ASN A 62 -0.73 -5.41 16.78
N GLY A 63 -1.39 -4.31 17.14
CA GLY A 63 -1.35 -3.78 18.50
C GLY A 63 0.02 -3.28 18.97
N SER A 64 1.03 -3.24 18.10
CA SER A 64 2.41 -2.85 18.42
C SER A 64 2.92 -1.65 17.65
N THR A 65 2.55 -1.51 16.39
CA THR A 65 2.93 -0.37 15.55
C THR A 65 1.76 0.60 15.48
N SER A 66 1.93 1.79 16.00
CA SER A 66 0.91 2.84 16.01
C SER A 66 1.39 4.05 15.20
N TYR A 67 0.49 4.63 14.43
CA TYR A 67 0.72 5.84 13.66
C TYR A 67 -0.18 6.96 14.20
N SER A 68 0.43 8.05 14.61
CA SER A 68 -0.24 9.32 14.94
C SER A 68 -0.51 10.13 13.67
N ARG A 69 -1.19 11.29 13.80
CA ARG A 69 -1.34 12.26 12.70
C ARG A 69 0.02 12.71 12.16
N ASP A 70 0.96 13.00 13.06
CA ASP A 70 2.29 13.47 12.68
C ASP A 70 3.05 12.38 11.91
N ASP A 71 3.00 11.12 12.36
CA ASP A 71 3.61 9.99 11.66
C ASP A 71 3.00 9.79 10.26
N ILE A 72 1.67 9.91 10.14
CA ILE A 72 0.98 9.78 8.86
C ILE A 72 1.33 10.92 7.91
N SER A 73 1.43 12.17 8.40
CA SER A 73 1.86 13.31 7.59
C SER A 73 3.27 13.09 7.03
N ILE A 74 4.20 12.67 7.88
CA ILE A 74 5.58 12.34 7.49
C ILE A 74 5.61 11.22 6.42
N GLN A 75 4.84 10.17 6.64
CA GLN A 75 4.76 9.05 5.67
C GLN A 75 4.15 9.47 4.34
N LEU A 76 3.17 10.38 4.38
CA LEU A 76 2.53 10.94 3.19
C LEU A 76 3.51 11.80 2.39
N ASP A 77 4.30 12.64 3.06
CA ASP A 77 5.35 13.45 2.44
C ASP A 77 6.42 12.58 1.76
N LEU A 78 6.86 11.52 2.44
CA LEU A 78 7.79 10.55 1.88
C LEU A 78 7.20 9.82 0.67
N PHE A 79 5.94 9.41 0.74
CA PHE A 79 5.25 8.76 -0.36
C PHE A 79 5.13 9.69 -1.57
N ALA A 80 4.73 10.95 -1.36
CA ALA A 80 4.65 11.96 -2.40
C ALA A 80 6.02 12.24 -3.06
N ALA A 81 7.09 12.27 -2.28
CA ALA A 81 8.45 12.44 -2.80
C ALA A 81 8.94 11.24 -3.64
N MET A 82 8.41 10.05 -3.38
CA MET A 82 8.77 8.83 -4.08
C MET A 82 7.92 8.55 -5.33
N ASP A 83 6.71 9.08 -5.41
CA ASP A 83 5.81 8.89 -6.54
C ASP A 83 5.68 10.19 -7.33
N PRO A 84 6.05 10.21 -8.63
CA PRO A 84 5.89 11.39 -9.48
C PRO A 84 4.42 11.70 -9.82
N ASN A 85 3.49 10.79 -9.51
CA ASN A 85 2.07 11.00 -9.74
C ASN A 85 1.44 11.68 -8.52
N PRO A 86 0.66 12.75 -8.71
CA PRO A 86 0.03 13.42 -7.59
C PRO A 86 -0.96 12.50 -6.87
N ILE A 87 -0.87 12.49 -5.56
CA ILE A 87 -1.84 11.80 -4.70
C ILE A 87 -3.20 12.50 -4.88
N THR A 88 -4.15 11.80 -5.47
CA THR A 88 -5.52 12.32 -5.60
C THR A 88 -6.33 11.97 -4.35
N SER A 89 -7.43 12.69 -4.09
CA SER A 89 -8.33 12.41 -2.95
C SER A 89 -8.89 10.97 -2.91
N ARG A 90 -8.85 10.25 -4.04
CA ARG A 90 -9.12 8.80 -4.10
C ARG A 90 -8.04 7.96 -3.45
N SER A 91 -6.84 8.49 -3.27
CA SER A 91 -5.65 7.75 -2.83
C SER A 91 -5.47 7.68 -1.32
N ILE A 92 -6.30 8.35 -0.50
CA ILE A 92 -6.17 8.28 0.97
C ILE A 92 -6.40 6.87 1.50
N GLY A 93 -7.44 6.20 0.98
CA GLY A 93 -7.67 4.78 1.29
C GLY A 93 -6.48 3.93 0.83
N ASN A 94 -5.99 4.18 -0.37
CA ASN A 94 -4.83 3.49 -0.95
C ASN A 94 -3.54 3.78 -0.15
N PHE A 95 -3.41 4.99 0.41
CA PHE A 95 -2.25 5.33 1.24
C PHE A 95 -2.24 4.58 2.58
N LEU A 96 -3.38 4.50 3.28
CA LEU A 96 -3.47 3.70 4.50
C LEU A 96 -3.26 2.21 4.21
N GLU A 97 -3.78 1.72 3.09
CA GLU A 97 -3.51 0.37 2.62
C GLU A 97 -2.02 0.16 2.32
N PHE A 98 -1.37 1.13 1.69
CA PHE A 98 0.08 1.11 1.46
C PHE A 98 0.88 1.02 2.77
N LEU A 99 0.48 1.74 3.82
CA LEU A 99 1.15 1.63 5.13
C LEU A 99 1.00 0.22 5.73
N ILE A 100 -0.21 -0.35 5.65
CA ILE A 100 -0.48 -1.71 6.12
C ILE A 100 0.33 -2.73 5.31
N GLU A 101 0.37 -2.58 4.00
CA GLU A 101 1.16 -3.44 3.12
C GLU A 101 2.66 -3.31 3.36
N SER A 102 3.16 -2.09 3.56
CA SER A 102 4.58 -1.84 3.87
C SER A 102 4.99 -2.51 5.18
N GLU A 103 4.14 -2.48 6.19
CA GLU A 103 4.40 -3.16 7.45
C GLU A 103 4.31 -4.69 7.29
N ALA A 104 3.34 -5.19 6.51
CA ALA A 104 3.24 -6.61 6.16
C ALA A 104 4.53 -7.10 5.47
N LEU A 105 4.99 -6.35 4.48
CA LEU A 105 6.23 -6.64 3.75
C LEU A 105 7.45 -6.64 4.66
N ARG A 106 7.52 -5.66 5.58
CA ARG A 106 8.62 -5.58 6.55
C ARG A 106 8.65 -6.80 7.47
N LEU A 107 7.50 -7.25 7.95
CA LEU A 107 7.40 -8.42 8.82
C LEU A 107 7.78 -9.71 8.06
N VAL A 108 7.17 -9.94 6.89
CA VAL A 108 7.46 -11.12 6.06
C VAL A 108 8.92 -11.12 5.58
N GLY A 109 9.41 -9.96 5.15
CA GLY A 109 10.77 -9.80 4.71
C GLY A 109 11.79 -10.03 5.82
N PHE A 110 11.52 -9.49 7.02
CA PHE A 110 12.37 -9.72 8.19
C PHE A 110 12.38 -11.21 8.61
N GLU A 111 11.23 -11.88 8.58
CA GLU A 111 11.13 -13.31 8.88
C GLU A 111 11.96 -14.14 7.88
N LYS A 112 11.91 -13.80 6.59
CA LYS A 112 12.59 -14.56 5.52
C LYS A 112 14.08 -14.25 5.40
N TYR A 113 14.46 -12.96 5.51
CA TYR A 113 15.84 -12.51 5.20
C TYR A 113 16.62 -12.01 6.42
N GLY A 114 15.97 -11.83 7.57
CA GLY A 114 16.56 -11.15 8.71
C GLY A 114 16.65 -9.64 8.53
N GLY A 115 17.52 -8.98 9.31
CA GLY A 115 17.74 -7.55 9.21
C GLY A 115 18.44 -7.15 7.92
N LEU A 116 18.09 -5.98 7.38
CA LEU A 116 18.78 -5.39 6.22
C LEU A 116 20.12 -4.78 6.66
N THR A 117 21.10 -4.84 5.78
CA THR A 117 22.39 -4.17 5.98
C THR A 117 22.27 -2.67 5.69
N GLU A 118 23.20 -1.88 6.25
CA GLU A 118 23.25 -0.43 5.96
C GLU A 118 23.49 -0.16 4.48
N GLU A 119 24.28 -1.01 3.79
CA GLU A 119 24.55 -0.89 2.36
C GLU A 119 23.28 -1.14 1.51
N GLU A 120 22.45 -2.11 1.88
CA GLU A 120 21.19 -2.37 1.19
C GLU A 120 20.24 -1.18 1.28
N ILE A 121 20.10 -0.61 2.47
CA ILE A 121 19.25 0.55 2.72
C ILE A 121 19.79 1.78 1.97
N GLN A 122 21.09 2.06 2.07
CA GLN A 122 21.72 3.19 1.36
C GLN A 122 21.59 3.05 -0.15
N SER A 123 21.82 1.86 -0.70
CA SER A 123 21.66 1.60 -2.14
C SER A 123 20.22 1.86 -2.60
N ALA A 124 19.23 1.46 -1.81
CA ALA A 124 17.84 1.70 -2.12
C ALA A 124 17.48 3.20 -2.06
N ILE A 125 17.99 3.93 -1.06
CA ILE A 125 17.81 5.39 -0.96
C ILE A 125 18.40 6.09 -2.18
N VAL A 126 19.65 5.76 -2.54
CA VAL A 126 20.34 6.32 -3.73
C VAL A 126 19.51 6.09 -4.99
N LYS A 127 19.06 4.85 -5.20
CA LYS A 127 18.26 4.49 -6.36
C LYS A 127 16.90 5.22 -6.39
N ARG A 128 16.23 5.31 -5.25
CA ARG A 128 14.87 5.85 -5.17
C ARG A 128 14.81 7.36 -5.31
N PHE A 129 15.75 8.06 -4.69
CA PHE A 129 15.84 9.52 -4.73
C PHE A 129 16.82 10.05 -5.76
N ALA A 130 17.28 9.19 -6.69
CA ALA A 130 18.23 9.54 -7.73
C ALA A 130 19.49 10.29 -7.21
N LEU A 131 19.93 9.92 -6.00
CA LEU A 131 21.15 10.51 -5.45
C LEU A 131 22.34 10.07 -6.28
N PRO A 132 23.38 10.93 -6.46
CA PRO A 132 24.51 10.62 -7.30
C PRO A 132 25.31 9.41 -6.79
N LEU A 133 25.43 8.37 -7.62
CA LEU A 133 26.07 7.09 -7.28
C LEU A 133 27.60 7.15 -7.11
N ASN A 134 28.27 8.15 -7.69
CA ASN A 134 29.73 8.24 -7.79
C ASN A 134 30.34 9.30 -6.86
N GLN A 135 29.65 9.64 -5.79
CA GLN A 135 30.13 10.66 -4.86
C GLN A 135 31.04 10.07 -3.78
N SER A 136 31.94 10.91 -3.29
CA SER A 136 32.68 10.61 -2.07
C SER A 136 31.69 10.40 -0.89
N ARG A 137 32.13 9.66 0.12
CA ARG A 137 31.32 9.44 1.35
C ARG A 137 30.82 10.76 1.96
N GLN A 138 31.57 11.83 1.81
CA GLN A 138 31.22 13.15 2.34
C GLN A 138 30.10 13.82 1.52
N GLU A 139 30.16 13.74 0.17
CA GLU A 139 29.12 14.27 -0.71
C GLU A 139 27.81 13.51 -0.55
N PHE A 140 27.87 12.18 -0.41
CA PHE A 140 26.70 11.39 -0.08
C PHE A 140 26.07 11.82 1.26
N ALA A 141 26.88 12.01 2.30
CA ALA A 141 26.38 12.43 3.61
C ALA A 141 25.71 13.82 3.56
N LEU A 142 26.23 14.74 2.75
CA LEU A 142 25.60 16.06 2.54
C LEU A 142 24.28 15.95 1.78
N ALA A 143 24.26 15.23 0.66
CA ALA A 143 23.03 15.01 -0.13
C ALA A 143 21.95 14.28 0.69
N TYR A 144 22.36 13.33 1.52
CA TYR A 144 21.47 12.62 2.40
C TYR A 144 20.90 13.51 3.51
N ALA A 145 21.73 14.36 4.13
CA ALA A 145 21.27 15.33 5.13
C ALA A 145 20.32 16.37 4.53
N GLU A 146 20.58 16.79 3.28
CA GLU A 146 19.70 17.69 2.54
C GLU A 146 18.35 17.01 2.22
N LEU A 147 18.36 15.74 1.79
CA LEU A 147 17.15 14.95 1.58
C LEU A 147 16.29 14.89 2.86
N LEU A 148 16.88 14.53 3.99
CA LEU A 148 16.19 14.47 5.30
C LEU A 148 15.60 15.83 5.70
N SER A 149 16.36 16.90 5.49
CA SER A 149 15.90 18.27 5.79
C SER A 149 14.75 18.71 4.90
N ASN A 150 14.85 18.47 3.60
CA ASN A 150 13.84 18.85 2.61
C ASN A 150 12.52 18.10 2.80
N GLN A 151 12.59 16.85 3.25
CA GLN A 151 11.40 16.04 3.54
C GLN A 151 10.93 16.16 5.00
N SER A 152 11.63 16.96 5.84
CA SER A 152 11.30 17.11 7.25
C SER A 152 11.22 15.78 8.03
N VAL A 153 12.01 14.78 7.62
CA VAL A 153 12.00 13.42 8.18
C VAL A 153 13.31 13.10 8.89
N THR A 154 13.24 12.20 9.84
CA THR A 154 14.43 11.64 10.49
C THR A 154 15.01 10.49 9.64
N LYS A 155 16.30 10.19 9.91
CA LYS A 155 16.95 9.01 9.32
C LYS A 155 16.14 7.73 9.57
N THR A 156 15.66 7.54 10.79
CA THR A 156 14.93 6.33 11.19
C THR A 156 13.60 6.18 10.43
N GLU A 157 12.85 7.25 10.26
CA GLU A 157 11.59 7.26 9.52
C GLU A 157 11.80 6.92 8.04
N LEU A 158 12.80 7.55 7.40
CA LEU A 158 13.14 7.24 6.02
C LEU A 158 13.59 5.77 5.86
N GLU A 159 14.47 5.28 6.74
CA GLU A 159 14.96 3.90 6.69
C GLU A 159 13.84 2.88 6.92
N LEU A 160 12.85 3.20 7.74
CA LEU A 160 11.68 2.33 7.95
C LEU A 160 10.88 2.14 6.65
N VAL A 161 10.57 3.23 5.95
CA VAL A 161 9.85 3.18 4.67
C VAL A 161 10.66 2.44 3.62
N ILE A 162 11.93 2.79 3.49
CA ILE A 162 12.84 2.17 2.50
C ILE A 162 13.02 0.68 2.77
N SER A 163 13.05 0.25 4.04
CA SER A 163 13.17 -1.17 4.38
C SER A 163 12.02 -2.01 3.81
N GLY A 164 10.78 -1.51 3.86
CA GLY A 164 9.63 -2.15 3.24
C GLY A 164 9.81 -2.34 1.73
N LEU A 165 10.32 -1.31 1.05
CA LEU A 165 10.59 -1.37 -0.39
C LEU A 165 11.73 -2.35 -0.73
N VAL A 166 12.79 -2.40 0.07
CA VAL A 166 13.89 -3.37 -0.12
C VAL A 166 13.41 -4.79 0.05
N TYR A 167 12.59 -5.06 1.07
CA TYR A 167 12.00 -6.39 1.25
C TYR A 167 11.07 -6.76 0.11
N ARG A 168 10.26 -5.81 -0.38
CA ARG A 168 9.44 -6.01 -1.58
C ARG A 168 10.28 -6.44 -2.77
N ASP A 169 11.35 -5.70 -3.08
CA ASP A 169 12.21 -5.99 -4.23
C ASP A 169 12.86 -7.38 -4.10
N LYS A 170 13.31 -7.76 -2.89
CA LYS A 170 13.85 -9.10 -2.61
C LYS A 170 12.80 -10.20 -2.80
N LEU A 171 11.60 -10.00 -2.25
CA LEU A 171 10.51 -10.98 -2.37
C LEU A 171 10.08 -11.17 -3.82
N VAL A 172 9.94 -10.08 -4.58
CA VAL A 172 9.61 -10.15 -6.02
C VAL A 172 10.71 -10.86 -6.80
N ALA A 173 11.99 -10.57 -6.51
CA ALA A 173 13.11 -11.23 -7.17
C ALA A 173 13.13 -12.74 -6.87
N ASP A 174 12.90 -13.15 -5.64
CA ASP A 174 12.83 -14.57 -5.26
C ASP A 174 11.67 -15.26 -5.97
N ILE A 175 10.45 -14.66 -5.92
CA ILE A 175 9.28 -15.19 -6.60
C ILE A 175 9.56 -15.35 -8.10
N ARG A 176 10.20 -14.35 -8.73
CA ARG A 176 10.57 -14.41 -10.14
C ARG A 176 11.53 -15.58 -10.44
N ASN A 177 12.50 -15.81 -9.57
CA ASN A 177 13.46 -16.91 -9.71
C ASN A 177 12.84 -18.31 -9.50
N GLU A 178 11.72 -18.40 -8.79
CA GLU A 178 10.96 -19.63 -8.58
C GLU A 178 10.04 -19.99 -9.75
N ILE A 179 9.79 -19.04 -10.68
CA ILE A 179 8.97 -19.29 -11.85
C ILE A 179 9.79 -20.10 -12.87
N PRO A 180 9.27 -21.23 -13.38
CA PRO A 180 9.96 -22.01 -14.38
C PRO A 180 10.16 -21.22 -15.68
N THR A 181 11.16 -21.59 -16.46
CA THR A 181 11.44 -20.95 -17.77
C THR A 181 10.60 -21.52 -18.90
N SER A 182 9.93 -22.65 -18.69
CA SER A 182 9.01 -23.29 -19.63
C SER A 182 7.80 -23.85 -18.90
N SER A 183 6.72 -24.04 -19.62
CA SER A 183 5.45 -24.53 -19.10
C SER A 183 4.67 -25.17 -20.25
N LEU A 184 3.71 -26.03 -19.93
CA LEU A 184 2.73 -26.44 -20.91
C LEU A 184 1.93 -25.21 -21.33
N GLY A 185 1.73 -25.03 -22.63
CA GLY A 185 1.01 -23.90 -23.18
C GLY A 185 -0.19 -24.38 -23.98
N TYR A 186 -1.28 -23.66 -23.85
CA TYR A 186 -2.51 -23.86 -24.59
C TYR A 186 -2.71 -22.73 -25.59
N ARG A 187 -2.97 -23.07 -26.84
CA ARG A 187 -3.46 -22.11 -27.82
C ARG A 187 -4.97 -22.08 -27.72
N LEU A 188 -5.50 -21.04 -27.12
CA LEU A 188 -6.92 -20.86 -26.87
C LEU A 188 -7.51 -19.85 -27.86
N ASP A 189 -8.51 -20.29 -28.59
CA ASP A 189 -9.39 -19.41 -29.36
C ASP A 189 -10.70 -19.25 -28.58
N ALA A 190 -11.29 -18.07 -28.64
CA ALA A 190 -12.57 -17.80 -27.98
C ALA A 190 -13.54 -17.07 -28.89
N ILE A 191 -14.82 -17.25 -28.62
CA ILE A 191 -15.92 -16.45 -29.18
C ILE A 191 -16.76 -15.96 -28.00
N PHE A 192 -17.02 -14.66 -27.99
CA PHE A 192 -17.90 -14.02 -27.03
C PHE A 192 -19.05 -13.35 -27.74
N ASP A 193 -20.28 -13.80 -27.46
CA ASP A 193 -21.47 -13.26 -28.11
C ASP A 193 -22.72 -13.45 -27.21
N SER A 194 -23.85 -12.97 -27.71
CA SER A 194 -25.14 -13.17 -27.06
C SER A 194 -25.52 -14.67 -26.96
N PRO A 195 -26.28 -15.07 -25.93
CA PRO A 195 -26.63 -16.48 -25.69
C PRO A 195 -27.21 -17.17 -26.93
N ARG A 196 -28.10 -16.47 -27.64
CA ARG A 196 -28.73 -17.02 -28.85
C ARG A 196 -27.73 -17.33 -29.96
N ARG A 197 -26.72 -16.50 -30.19
CA ARG A 197 -25.70 -16.72 -31.21
C ARG A 197 -24.76 -17.83 -30.82
N VAL A 198 -24.40 -17.88 -29.53
CA VAL A 198 -23.59 -18.95 -28.95
C VAL A 198 -24.29 -20.32 -29.10
N GLU A 199 -25.60 -20.40 -28.81
CA GLU A 199 -26.40 -21.63 -29.07
C GLU A 199 -26.38 -22.05 -30.53
N LEU A 200 -26.49 -21.12 -31.47
CA LEU A 200 -26.42 -21.42 -32.91
C LEU A 200 -25.05 -21.95 -33.32
N LEU A 201 -23.98 -21.41 -32.75
CA LEU A 201 -22.62 -21.89 -32.99
C LEU A 201 -22.45 -23.32 -32.47
N LEU A 202 -22.89 -23.62 -31.26
CA LEU A 202 -22.84 -24.99 -30.71
C LEU A 202 -23.63 -25.98 -31.56
N ALA A 203 -24.85 -25.63 -31.94
CA ALA A 203 -25.66 -26.48 -32.79
C ALA A 203 -24.97 -26.74 -34.16
N ALA A 204 -24.27 -25.77 -34.73
CA ALA A 204 -23.49 -25.94 -35.93
C ALA A 204 -22.31 -26.91 -35.73
N ILE A 205 -21.62 -26.81 -34.62
CA ILE A 205 -20.51 -27.70 -34.24
C ILE A 205 -21.04 -29.13 -34.00
N GLU A 206 -22.11 -29.28 -33.25
CA GLU A 206 -22.76 -30.58 -33.00
C GLU A 206 -23.24 -31.26 -34.29
N SER A 207 -23.59 -30.46 -35.31
CA SER A 207 -23.93 -30.98 -36.66
C SER A 207 -22.71 -31.42 -37.46
N GLY A 208 -21.49 -31.31 -36.90
CA GLY A 208 -20.24 -31.75 -37.53
C GLY A 208 -19.44 -30.64 -38.23
N LYS A 209 -19.81 -29.35 -38.07
CA LYS A 209 -18.98 -28.26 -38.57
C LYS A 209 -17.80 -28.02 -37.63
N VAL A 210 -16.63 -27.82 -38.22
CA VAL A 210 -15.44 -27.40 -37.41
C VAL A 210 -15.59 -25.95 -36.91
N PHE A 211 -15.06 -25.66 -35.74
CA PHE A 211 -15.24 -24.40 -35.05
C PHE A 211 -14.97 -23.13 -35.90
N PRO A 212 -13.86 -23.04 -36.68
CA PRO A 212 -13.60 -21.85 -37.49
C PRO A 212 -14.64 -21.66 -38.62
N VAL A 213 -15.10 -22.76 -39.24
CA VAL A 213 -16.10 -22.71 -40.31
C VAL A 213 -17.47 -22.34 -39.76
N ALA A 214 -17.85 -22.90 -38.61
CA ALA A 214 -19.12 -22.59 -37.98
C ALA A 214 -19.18 -21.12 -37.53
N SER A 215 -18.07 -20.56 -37.04
CA SER A 215 -18.00 -19.15 -36.67
C SER A 215 -18.07 -18.21 -37.87
N ASP A 216 -17.35 -18.52 -38.96
CA ASP A 216 -17.34 -17.72 -40.18
C ASP A 216 -18.74 -17.70 -40.84
N ASP A 217 -19.41 -18.84 -40.93
CA ASP A 217 -20.78 -18.97 -41.45
C ASP A 217 -21.79 -18.10 -40.66
N LEU A 218 -21.55 -17.90 -39.38
CA LEU A 218 -22.37 -17.06 -38.47
C LEU A 218 -21.88 -15.61 -38.38
N GLY A 219 -20.78 -15.27 -39.04
CA GLY A 219 -20.14 -13.95 -38.96
C GLY A 219 -19.71 -13.62 -37.52
N MET A 220 -19.17 -14.61 -36.79
CA MET A 220 -18.64 -14.45 -35.44
C MET A 220 -17.12 -14.35 -35.49
N GLU A 221 -16.58 -13.42 -34.76
CA GLU A 221 -15.12 -13.21 -34.67
C GLU A 221 -14.48 -14.16 -33.67
N ILE A 222 -13.46 -14.90 -34.14
CA ILE A 222 -12.60 -15.68 -33.26
C ILE A 222 -11.50 -14.75 -32.73
N VAL A 223 -11.41 -14.62 -31.41
CA VAL A 223 -10.38 -13.84 -30.75
C VAL A 223 -9.41 -14.76 -29.98
N PRO A 224 -8.13 -14.39 -29.87
CA PRO A 224 -7.24 -15.08 -28.92
C PRO A 224 -7.79 -14.93 -27.52
N ALA A 225 -7.84 -16.00 -26.77
CA ALA A 225 -8.35 -15.98 -25.39
C ALA A 225 -7.36 -15.38 -24.37
N SER A 226 -6.38 -14.60 -24.82
CA SER A 226 -5.44 -13.91 -23.93
C SER A 226 -5.47 -12.40 -24.16
N ASP A 227 -5.50 -11.63 -23.08
CA ASP A 227 -5.47 -10.15 -23.11
C ASP A 227 -4.18 -9.59 -23.71
N SER A 228 -3.10 -10.38 -23.77
CA SER A 228 -1.81 -9.98 -24.33
C SER A 228 -1.78 -9.98 -25.86
N GLY A 229 -2.84 -10.46 -26.52
CA GLY A 229 -2.86 -10.71 -27.96
C GLY A 229 -1.95 -11.88 -28.39
N GLU A 230 -1.32 -12.57 -27.44
CA GLU A 230 -0.59 -13.81 -27.65
C GLU A 230 -1.58 -14.97 -27.67
N PHE A 231 -1.47 -15.83 -28.68
CA PHE A 231 -2.37 -16.99 -28.79
C PHE A 231 -2.06 -18.09 -27.76
N TRP A 232 -0.92 -18.01 -27.10
CA TRP A 232 -0.48 -19.01 -26.13
C TRP A 232 -0.72 -18.56 -24.70
N VAL A 233 -1.38 -19.41 -23.93
CA VAL A 233 -1.57 -19.22 -22.49
C VAL A 233 -0.82 -20.35 -21.76
N PRO A 234 0.21 -20.03 -20.96
CA PRO A 234 0.85 -21.03 -20.12
C PRO A 234 -0.12 -21.61 -19.08
N ASP A 235 -0.01 -22.91 -18.78
CA ASP A 235 -0.85 -23.59 -17.77
C ASP A 235 -0.80 -22.88 -16.41
N ILE A 236 0.38 -22.41 -16.02
CA ILE A 236 0.59 -21.69 -14.76
C ILE A 236 -0.06 -20.29 -14.73
N GLU A 237 -0.49 -19.74 -15.88
CA GLU A 237 -1.23 -18.47 -15.98
C GLU A 237 -2.76 -18.66 -15.99
N LEU A 238 -3.25 -19.86 -16.31
CA LEU A 238 -4.68 -20.11 -16.50
C LEU A 238 -5.53 -19.60 -15.32
N ARG A 239 -5.14 -19.95 -14.10
CA ARG A 239 -5.87 -19.59 -12.88
C ARG A 239 -5.91 -18.08 -12.57
N TYR A 240 -5.03 -17.30 -13.19
CA TYR A 240 -5.00 -15.84 -13.03
C TYR A 240 -5.77 -15.10 -14.14
N ARG A 241 -6.09 -15.81 -15.22
CA ARG A 241 -6.72 -15.22 -16.41
C ARG A 241 -8.16 -15.65 -16.60
N PHE A 242 -8.54 -16.81 -16.08
CA PHE A 242 -9.83 -17.42 -16.32
C PHE A 242 -10.51 -17.85 -15.02
N SER A 243 -11.83 -18.02 -15.09
CA SER A 243 -12.60 -18.61 -13.99
C SER A 243 -12.20 -20.06 -13.73
N ASP A 244 -12.43 -20.54 -12.51
CA ASP A 244 -12.11 -21.92 -12.12
C ASP A 244 -12.77 -22.95 -13.06
N GLU A 245 -13.98 -22.66 -13.57
CA GLU A 245 -14.70 -23.53 -14.49
C GLU A 245 -13.99 -23.65 -15.86
N VAL A 246 -13.50 -22.52 -16.40
CA VAL A 246 -12.74 -22.50 -17.65
C VAL A 246 -11.39 -23.20 -17.46
N VAL A 247 -10.71 -22.95 -16.35
CA VAL A 247 -9.44 -23.61 -16.01
C VAL A 247 -9.61 -25.12 -15.96
N ALA A 248 -10.59 -25.61 -15.20
CA ALA A 248 -10.86 -27.05 -15.07
C ALA A 248 -11.16 -27.72 -16.42
N TRP A 249 -11.88 -27.00 -17.31
CA TRP A 249 -12.13 -27.52 -18.67
C TRP A 249 -10.84 -27.54 -19.51
N VAL A 250 -10.06 -26.43 -19.55
CA VAL A 250 -8.81 -26.35 -20.34
C VAL A 250 -7.82 -27.44 -19.93
N GLU A 251 -7.66 -27.69 -18.63
CA GLU A 251 -6.75 -28.72 -18.10
C GLU A 251 -7.15 -30.15 -18.50
N SER A 252 -8.44 -30.39 -18.80
CA SER A 252 -8.96 -31.68 -19.21
C SER A 252 -9.17 -31.82 -20.73
N ALA A 253 -9.15 -30.72 -21.45
CA ALA A 253 -9.45 -30.65 -22.85
C ALA A 253 -8.35 -31.27 -23.75
N GLN A 254 -8.74 -31.84 -24.87
CA GLN A 254 -7.83 -32.30 -25.89
C GLN A 254 -7.67 -31.26 -27.01
N GLU A 255 -6.66 -31.43 -27.85
CA GLU A 255 -6.51 -30.59 -29.04
C GLU A 255 -7.78 -30.64 -29.93
N GLU A 256 -8.18 -29.50 -30.46
CA GLU A 256 -9.40 -29.28 -31.28
C GLU A 256 -10.71 -29.39 -30.47
N GLU A 257 -10.66 -29.62 -29.17
CA GLU A 257 -11.88 -29.69 -28.35
C GLU A 257 -12.48 -28.29 -28.14
N VAL A 258 -13.81 -28.24 -28.23
CA VAL A 258 -14.61 -27.03 -28.01
C VAL A 258 -15.39 -27.17 -26.72
N SER A 259 -15.36 -26.12 -25.90
CA SER A 259 -16.05 -26.10 -24.62
C SER A 259 -17.58 -26.06 -24.72
N GLY A 260 -18.25 -26.32 -23.62
CA GLY A 260 -19.58 -25.80 -23.37
C GLY A 260 -19.60 -24.26 -23.26
N VAL A 261 -20.76 -23.77 -22.90
CA VAL A 261 -20.97 -22.31 -22.68
C VAL A 261 -20.51 -21.92 -21.29
N PHE A 262 -19.72 -20.86 -21.22
CA PHE A 262 -19.36 -20.20 -19.97
C PHE A 262 -20.01 -18.84 -19.90
N SER A 263 -20.53 -18.50 -18.72
CA SER A 263 -21.00 -17.14 -18.41
C SER A 263 -19.82 -16.21 -18.13
N LEU A 264 -19.84 -14.99 -18.66
CA LEU A 264 -18.81 -14.00 -18.38
C LEU A 264 -19.21 -13.17 -17.15
N GLU A 265 -18.38 -13.18 -16.11
CA GLU A 265 -18.59 -12.34 -14.94
C GLU A 265 -18.52 -10.85 -15.32
N GLY A 266 -19.52 -10.07 -14.92
CA GLY A 266 -19.54 -8.61 -15.08
C GLY A 266 -20.02 -8.10 -16.45
N ILE A 267 -20.35 -8.96 -17.38
CA ILE A 267 -20.96 -8.60 -18.67
C ILE A 267 -22.32 -9.29 -18.75
N ASP A 268 -23.36 -8.61 -18.28
CA ASP A 268 -24.72 -9.08 -18.41
C ASP A 268 -25.03 -9.32 -19.89
N GLU A 269 -25.43 -10.55 -20.24
CA GLU A 269 -25.86 -11.02 -21.55
C GLU A 269 -24.81 -11.62 -22.50
N ASN A 270 -23.49 -11.64 -22.20
CA ASN A 270 -22.53 -12.32 -23.06
C ASN A 270 -22.09 -13.67 -22.49
N GLN A 271 -21.93 -14.62 -23.38
CA GLN A 271 -21.42 -15.95 -23.10
C GLN A 271 -20.15 -16.20 -23.90
N GLY A 272 -19.28 -17.05 -23.38
CA GLY A 272 -18.04 -17.45 -24.02
C GLY A 272 -18.03 -18.94 -24.39
N ILE A 273 -17.47 -19.24 -25.53
CA ILE A 273 -17.08 -20.59 -25.93
C ILE A 273 -15.59 -20.55 -26.25
N TYR A 274 -14.87 -21.54 -25.77
CA TYR A 274 -13.44 -21.67 -26.00
C TYR A 274 -13.12 -22.90 -26.82
N ARG A 275 -12.02 -22.85 -27.56
CA ARG A 275 -11.43 -24.02 -28.25
C ARG A 275 -9.96 -24.14 -27.88
N VAL A 276 -9.50 -25.32 -27.52
CA VAL A 276 -8.09 -25.65 -27.44
C VAL A 276 -7.59 -26.05 -28.81
N SER A 277 -6.94 -25.15 -29.53
CA SER A 277 -6.50 -25.44 -30.89
C SER A 277 -5.15 -26.17 -30.96
N LEU A 278 -4.31 -26.04 -29.93
CA LEU A 278 -3.03 -26.75 -29.86
C LEU A 278 -2.52 -26.76 -28.40
N ILE A 279 -1.83 -27.83 -28.02
CA ILE A 279 -1.17 -28.00 -26.71
C ILE A 279 0.30 -28.35 -26.95
N LYS A 280 1.22 -27.60 -26.35
CA LYS A 280 2.66 -27.93 -26.40
C LYS A 280 3.42 -27.27 -25.27
N GLU A 281 4.63 -27.75 -25.03
CA GLU A 281 5.58 -27.03 -24.18
C GLU A 281 6.05 -25.74 -24.84
N ILE A 282 6.00 -24.63 -24.09
CA ILE A 282 6.42 -23.30 -24.54
C ILE A 282 7.43 -22.71 -23.56
N GLY A 283 8.36 -21.92 -24.08
CA GLY A 283 9.20 -21.05 -23.24
C GLY A 283 8.38 -19.87 -22.74
N LEU A 284 8.54 -19.50 -21.47
CA LEU A 284 7.88 -18.32 -20.90
C LEU A 284 8.58 -17.05 -21.36
N SER A 285 7.80 -16.08 -21.82
CA SER A 285 8.30 -14.73 -22.09
C SER A 285 8.61 -13.98 -20.79
N ASP A 286 9.45 -12.96 -20.88
CA ASP A 286 9.69 -12.06 -19.73
C ASP A 286 8.41 -11.42 -19.22
N LYS A 287 7.47 -11.11 -20.12
CA LYS A 287 6.14 -10.58 -19.75
C LYS A 287 5.32 -11.58 -18.94
N SER A 288 5.31 -12.86 -19.35
CA SER A 288 4.65 -13.93 -18.59
C SER A 288 5.28 -14.11 -17.22
N ILE A 289 6.61 -14.10 -17.14
CA ILE A 289 7.33 -14.20 -15.86
C ILE A 289 7.01 -13.00 -14.96
N ASP A 290 7.03 -11.79 -15.51
CA ASP A 290 6.70 -10.57 -14.74
C ASP A 290 5.24 -10.55 -14.27
N PHE A 291 4.31 -10.96 -15.11
CA PHE A 291 2.90 -11.11 -14.75
C PHE A 291 2.73 -12.11 -13.60
N LEU A 292 3.28 -13.32 -13.74
CA LEU A 292 3.19 -14.36 -12.71
C LEU A 292 3.86 -13.94 -11.40
N ALA A 293 5.01 -13.25 -11.48
CA ALA A 293 5.67 -12.72 -10.30
C ALA A 293 4.80 -11.69 -9.59
N GLY A 294 4.13 -10.82 -10.34
CA GLY A 294 3.17 -9.86 -9.83
C GLY A 294 1.99 -10.53 -9.12
N GLU A 295 1.35 -11.49 -9.75
CA GLU A 295 0.19 -12.20 -9.19
C GLU A 295 0.55 -12.99 -7.92
N ARG A 296 1.64 -13.76 -7.94
CA ARG A 296 2.12 -14.48 -6.75
C ARG A 296 2.52 -13.54 -5.62
N PHE A 297 3.08 -12.38 -5.96
CA PHE A 297 3.38 -11.36 -4.97
C PHE A 297 2.10 -10.79 -4.34
N GLN A 298 1.05 -10.50 -5.15
CA GLN A 298 -0.24 -10.06 -4.63
C GLN A 298 -0.90 -11.12 -3.72
N GLU A 299 -0.83 -12.40 -4.09
CA GLU A 299 -1.29 -13.49 -3.22
C GLU A 299 -0.53 -13.53 -1.88
N LEU A 300 0.79 -13.35 -1.91
CA LEU A 300 1.63 -13.29 -0.71
C LEU A 300 1.20 -12.12 0.19
N ILE A 301 1.00 -10.92 -0.39
CA ILE A 301 0.54 -9.74 0.34
C ILE A 301 -0.85 -9.97 0.93
N LYS A 302 -1.78 -10.47 0.14
CA LYS A 302 -3.15 -10.78 0.60
C LYS A 302 -3.14 -11.75 1.78
N LYS A 303 -2.34 -12.83 1.70
CA LYS A 303 -2.16 -13.79 2.80
C LYS A 303 -1.52 -13.13 4.02
N SER A 304 -0.52 -12.29 3.83
CA SER A 304 0.15 -11.59 4.93
C SER A 304 -0.77 -10.58 5.60
N ARG A 305 -1.60 -9.86 4.84
CA ARG A 305 -2.62 -8.94 5.37
C ARG A 305 -3.66 -9.64 6.25
N THR A 306 -4.08 -10.86 5.88
CA THR A 306 -5.03 -11.62 6.73
C THR A 306 -4.43 -12.03 8.07
N ALA A 307 -3.11 -12.13 8.16
CA ALA A 307 -2.39 -12.40 9.41
C ALA A 307 -2.15 -11.13 10.24
N ILE A 308 -2.36 -9.93 9.66
CA ILE A 308 -2.15 -8.64 10.30
C ILE A 308 -3.48 -8.09 10.80
N SER A 309 -3.56 -7.84 12.10
CA SER A 309 -4.67 -7.10 12.67
C SER A 309 -4.41 -5.61 12.51
N ALA A 310 -5.08 -4.96 11.58
CA ALA A 310 -5.03 -3.51 11.42
C ALA A 310 -6.36 -2.91 11.90
N VAL A 311 -6.28 -1.99 12.84
CA VAL A 311 -7.42 -1.22 13.33
C VAL A 311 -7.19 0.24 12.94
N SER A 312 -8.01 0.76 12.05
CA SER A 312 -8.04 2.19 11.76
C SER A 312 -9.24 2.81 12.44
N GLU A 313 -9.01 3.67 13.43
CA GLU A 313 -10.04 4.45 14.12
C GLU A 313 -10.12 5.86 13.51
N LEU A 314 -10.29 5.94 12.19
CA LEU A 314 -10.45 7.22 11.51
C LEU A 314 -11.78 7.86 11.90
N SER A 315 -11.72 8.86 12.77
CA SER A 315 -12.83 9.76 13.01
C SER A 315 -13.19 10.56 11.74
N SER A 316 -14.36 11.17 11.69
CA SER A 316 -14.70 12.10 10.59
C SER A 316 -13.71 13.25 10.51
N GLU A 317 -13.22 13.74 11.64
CA GLU A 317 -12.22 14.80 11.73
C GLU A 317 -10.86 14.38 11.17
N ASP A 318 -10.43 13.13 11.42
CA ASP A 318 -9.19 12.59 10.86
C ASP A 318 -9.26 12.43 9.35
N ARG A 319 -10.42 12.04 8.82
CA ARG A 319 -10.65 11.96 7.37
C ARG A 319 -10.60 13.33 6.72
N ASP A 320 -11.25 14.32 7.30
CA ASP A 320 -11.25 15.70 6.78
C ASP A 320 -9.84 16.30 6.85
N TRP A 321 -9.09 16.00 7.91
CA TRP A 321 -7.70 16.40 8.03
C TRP A 321 -6.82 15.75 6.94
N LEU A 322 -6.91 14.44 6.75
CA LEU A 322 -6.16 13.72 5.69
C LEU A 322 -6.48 14.29 4.29
N ILE A 323 -7.74 14.60 4.01
CA ILE A 323 -8.16 15.22 2.74
C ILE A 323 -7.51 16.59 2.58
N SER A 324 -7.47 17.40 3.65
CA SER A 324 -6.88 18.74 3.61
C SER A 324 -5.35 18.68 3.45
N GLU A 325 -4.68 17.73 4.11
CA GLU A 325 -3.24 17.54 4.02
C GLU A 325 -2.82 17.07 2.62
N THR A 326 -3.52 16.09 2.05
CA THR A 326 -3.27 15.68 0.67
C THR A 326 -3.53 16.78 -0.35
N ALA A 327 -4.51 17.67 -0.12
CA ALA A 327 -4.79 18.80 -1.00
C ALA A 327 -3.73 19.91 -0.93
N LEU A 328 -3.01 20.05 0.20
CA LEU A 328 -1.91 21.00 0.37
C LEU A 328 -0.66 20.56 -0.39
N GLN A 329 -0.40 19.28 -0.50
CA GLN A 329 0.74 18.73 -1.24
C GLN A 329 0.58 18.77 -2.76
N LEU A 330 -0.64 19.00 -3.26
CA LEU A 330 -0.93 19.15 -4.68
C LEU A 330 -0.74 20.60 -5.21
N ARG A 331 -0.30 21.53 -4.36
CA ARG A 331 -0.03 22.93 -4.72
C ARG A 331 1.47 23.21 -4.80
#